data_d519124d97929584b8e580ab108cd99c
#
_entry.id   d519124d97929584b8e580ab108cd99c
#
_cell.length_a   1.000
_cell.length_b   1.000
_cell.length_c   1.000
_cell.angle_alpha   90.00
_cell.angle_beta   90.00
_cell.angle_gamma   90.00
#
_symmetry.space_group_name_H-M   'P 1'
#
loop_
_entity.id
_entity.type
_entity.pdbx_description
1 polymer ?
#
loop_
_entity_poly.entity_id
_entity_poly.type
_entity_poly.pdbx_seq_one_letter_code
_entity_poly.pdbx_strand_id
1 'polypeptide(L)'
;TTRSLPGYVSLWQPNTNVSSPTSMSTWVNPTVTTSYYLLVQRGASCIGGDSITVSVESVNIDAGNDTTICLGDTVQLDVFGGNGTNYVWNPSTNISQTNIQNPLVWPNSTTQYYVQYSSPNNCLAEDSVVVFINPVPGSSPDFILNASAANLGNDEYRLTSALTWDTGAIWNSTLVNLNQPFHFDVDLYFGTDDIIGADGIAFGLQQLSNQQLGSGGGIGYGGITPSLFIEFDTWQNSSMGDLFNDHIAVQYNGSANHNSSFNLVPPISLGSGNIEDGQWHNCIFDWNPTNQL
;
A
#
# COMPACT_ATOMS: atom_id res chain seq x y z
N THR A 1 7.01 43.19 -28.64
CA THR A 1 7.07 44.67 -28.46
C THR A 1 5.65 45.17 -28.34
N THR A 2 5.23 45.51 -27.11
CA THR A 2 3.95 46.12 -26.81
C THR A 2 3.93 47.54 -27.39
N ARG A 3 3.13 47.75 -28.41
CA ARG A 3 2.87 49.11 -28.92
C ARG A 3 1.90 49.78 -27.96
N SER A 4 2.39 50.68 -27.13
CA SER A 4 1.53 51.63 -26.43
C SER A 4 0.92 52.59 -27.46
N LEU A 5 -0.40 52.63 -27.56
CA LEU A 5 -1.11 53.57 -28.42
C LEU A 5 -1.44 54.82 -27.58
N PRO A 6 -0.85 55.98 -27.85
CA PRO A 6 -1.11 57.18 -27.03
C PRO A 6 -2.57 57.56 -27.06
N GLY A 7 -3.16 57.78 -25.88
CA GLY A 7 -4.54 58.24 -25.72
C GLY A 7 -5.60 57.12 -25.72
N TYR A 8 -5.16 55.84 -25.70
CA TYR A 8 -6.05 54.68 -25.50
C TYR A 8 -5.95 54.16 -24.08
N VAL A 9 -7.08 53.73 -23.54
CA VAL A 9 -7.19 53.01 -22.27
C VAL A 9 -7.71 51.61 -22.61
N SER A 10 -7.08 50.56 -22.03
CA SER A 10 -7.48 49.20 -22.21
C SER A 10 -7.94 48.60 -20.88
N LEU A 11 -8.86 47.66 -20.95
CA LEU A 11 -9.35 46.90 -19.77
C LEU A 11 -9.72 45.47 -20.19
N TRP A 12 -9.11 44.49 -19.51
CA TRP A 12 -9.47 43.10 -19.62
C TRP A 12 -10.51 42.73 -18.57
N GLN A 13 -11.53 41.98 -19.00
CA GLN A 13 -12.58 41.42 -18.12
C GLN A 13 -12.85 39.96 -18.46
N PRO A 14 -13.09 39.05 -17.45
CA PRO A 14 -12.91 39.35 -16.03
C PRO A 14 -11.47 39.73 -15.70
N ASN A 15 -11.24 40.48 -14.64
CA ASN A 15 -9.90 40.86 -14.18
C ASN A 15 -9.28 39.84 -13.21
N THR A 16 -10.00 38.79 -12.85
CA THR A 16 -9.50 37.67 -12.04
C THR A 16 -8.49 36.84 -12.81
N ASN A 17 -7.39 36.48 -12.18
CA ASN A 17 -6.29 35.72 -12.78
C ASN A 17 -5.65 36.42 -14.00
N VAL A 18 -5.64 37.74 -14.00
CA VAL A 18 -5.04 38.60 -15.02
C VAL A 18 -3.93 39.41 -14.37
N SER A 19 -2.69 39.33 -14.90
CA SER A 19 -1.52 40.00 -14.29
C SER A 19 -1.55 41.51 -14.40
N SER A 20 -2.08 42.05 -15.50
CA SER A 20 -2.15 43.48 -15.79
C SER A 20 -3.43 43.81 -16.57
N PRO A 21 -4.58 43.96 -15.85
CA PRO A 21 -5.88 44.09 -16.53
C PRO A 21 -6.02 45.39 -17.37
N THR A 22 -5.22 46.39 -17.14
CA THR A 22 -5.23 47.64 -17.90
C THR A 22 -4.14 47.74 -18.98
N SER A 23 -3.39 46.65 -19.22
CA SER A 23 -2.37 46.61 -20.29
C SER A 23 -2.98 46.05 -21.58
N MET A 24 -2.48 46.52 -22.72
CA MET A 24 -2.83 45.94 -24.05
C MET A 24 -2.35 44.50 -24.21
N SER A 25 -1.39 44.09 -23.41
CA SER A 25 -0.87 42.72 -23.36
C SER A 25 -0.75 42.28 -21.91
N THR A 26 -1.26 41.10 -21.61
CA THR A 26 -1.31 40.55 -20.24
C THR A 26 -1.12 39.04 -20.23
N TRP A 27 -0.75 38.53 -19.08
CA TRP A 27 -0.75 37.08 -18.79
C TRP A 27 -2.02 36.74 -18.02
N VAL A 28 -2.59 35.58 -18.34
CA VAL A 28 -3.74 35.04 -17.62
C VAL A 28 -3.44 33.61 -17.14
N ASN A 29 -4.01 33.25 -15.98
CA ASN A 29 -3.86 31.92 -15.37
C ASN A 29 -5.22 31.43 -14.84
N PRO A 30 -6.21 31.17 -15.69
CA PRO A 30 -7.51 30.69 -15.27
C PRO A 30 -7.44 29.25 -14.79
N THR A 31 -8.25 28.89 -13.78
CA THR A 31 -8.40 27.52 -13.27
C THR A 31 -9.57 26.77 -13.93
N VAL A 32 -10.41 27.48 -14.69
CA VAL A 32 -11.49 26.94 -15.49
C VAL A 32 -11.50 27.65 -16.84
N THR A 33 -12.05 27.02 -17.87
CA THR A 33 -12.19 27.65 -19.19
C THR A 33 -12.86 29.01 -19.05
N THR A 34 -12.16 30.05 -19.49
CA THR A 34 -12.56 31.44 -19.26
C THR A 34 -12.43 32.25 -20.55
N SER A 35 -13.47 33.01 -20.88
CA SER A 35 -13.42 33.99 -21.95
C SER A 35 -13.07 35.36 -21.41
N TYR A 36 -11.99 35.93 -21.93
CA TYR A 36 -11.53 37.26 -21.60
C TYR A 36 -11.88 38.23 -22.70
N TYR A 37 -12.41 39.38 -22.31
CA TYR A 37 -12.80 40.48 -23.19
C TYR A 37 -11.87 41.64 -23.02
N LEU A 38 -11.25 42.08 -24.09
CA LEU A 38 -10.50 43.33 -24.11
C LEU A 38 -11.40 44.48 -24.57
N LEU A 39 -11.57 45.46 -23.72
CA LEU A 39 -12.18 46.74 -24.06
C LEU A 39 -11.11 47.80 -24.29
N VAL A 40 -11.17 48.52 -25.41
CA VAL A 40 -10.24 49.58 -25.72
C VAL A 40 -11.05 50.86 -25.99
N GLN A 41 -10.70 51.93 -25.28
CA GLN A 41 -11.38 53.20 -25.35
C GLN A 41 -10.41 54.32 -25.70
N ARG A 42 -10.85 55.21 -26.56
CA ARG A 42 -10.14 56.46 -26.87
C ARG A 42 -11.04 57.67 -26.65
N GLY A 43 -10.71 58.52 -25.67
CA GLY A 43 -11.54 59.64 -25.24
C GLY A 43 -12.91 59.14 -24.73
N ALA A 44 -13.95 59.99 -24.86
CA ALA A 44 -15.28 59.71 -24.31
C ALA A 44 -16.20 58.90 -25.25
N SER A 45 -15.84 58.67 -26.52
CA SER A 45 -16.80 58.27 -27.52
C SER A 45 -16.39 57.07 -28.42
N CYS A 46 -15.16 56.62 -28.38
CA CYS A 46 -14.70 55.47 -29.20
C CYS A 46 -14.42 54.27 -28.34
N ILE A 47 -15.24 53.23 -28.44
CA ILE A 47 -15.06 51.94 -27.75
C ILE A 47 -14.98 50.86 -28.84
N GLY A 48 -13.93 50.05 -28.73
CA GLY A 48 -13.74 48.83 -29.49
C GLY A 48 -13.37 47.71 -28.55
N GLY A 49 -13.60 46.47 -28.96
CA GLY A 49 -13.20 45.30 -28.12
C GLY A 49 -13.16 44.03 -28.92
N ASP A 50 -12.52 43.06 -28.35
CA ASP A 50 -12.44 41.69 -28.86
C ASP A 50 -12.36 40.71 -27.68
N SER A 51 -12.51 39.41 -27.95
CA SER A 51 -12.49 38.39 -26.92
C SER A 51 -11.59 37.22 -27.30
N ILE A 52 -11.05 36.59 -26.28
CA ILE A 52 -10.32 35.34 -26.41
C ILE A 52 -10.78 34.36 -25.33
N THR A 53 -11.03 33.12 -25.72
CA THR A 53 -11.32 32.06 -24.77
C THR A 53 -10.05 31.25 -24.50
N VAL A 54 -9.69 31.17 -23.24
CA VAL A 54 -8.62 30.29 -22.75
C VAL A 54 -9.27 29.05 -22.17
N SER A 55 -9.09 27.94 -22.88
CA SER A 55 -9.62 26.64 -22.45
C SER A 55 -8.66 26.01 -21.43
N VAL A 56 -9.23 25.58 -20.32
CA VAL A 56 -8.52 24.80 -19.30
C VAL A 56 -8.96 23.36 -19.41
N GLU A 57 -8.02 22.49 -19.62
CA GLU A 57 -8.22 21.05 -19.65
C GLU A 57 -7.89 20.46 -18.25
N SER A 58 -8.78 19.60 -17.76
CA SER A 58 -8.51 18.76 -16.58
C SER A 58 -8.34 17.32 -17.06
N VAL A 59 -7.21 16.74 -16.75
CA VAL A 59 -6.90 15.36 -17.10
C VAL A 59 -6.88 14.53 -15.82
N ASN A 60 -7.53 13.40 -15.86
CA ASN A 60 -7.54 12.42 -14.78
C ASN A 60 -7.39 11.03 -15.35
N ILE A 61 -6.62 10.18 -14.69
CA ILE A 61 -6.48 8.76 -14.97
C ILE A 61 -6.63 7.97 -13.67
N ASP A 62 -6.97 6.68 -13.80
CA ASP A 62 -7.10 5.72 -12.72
C ASP A 62 -6.46 4.41 -13.21
N ALA A 63 -5.41 3.96 -12.53
CA ALA A 63 -4.66 2.75 -12.86
C ALA A 63 -5.33 1.45 -12.37
N GLY A 64 -6.52 1.57 -11.82
CA GLY A 64 -7.28 0.44 -11.27
C GLY A 64 -6.85 0.03 -9.87
N ASN A 65 -7.47 -1.04 -9.38
CA ASN A 65 -7.19 -1.56 -8.04
C ASN A 65 -5.91 -2.38 -8.01
N ASP A 66 -5.25 -2.35 -6.86
CA ASP A 66 -4.17 -3.29 -6.55
C ASP A 66 -4.65 -4.73 -6.73
N THR A 67 -3.75 -5.59 -7.21
CA THR A 67 -4.08 -6.97 -7.54
C THR A 67 -3.00 -7.93 -7.07
N THR A 68 -3.35 -9.20 -6.92
CA THR A 68 -2.44 -10.27 -6.50
C THR A 68 -2.36 -11.35 -7.58
N ILE A 69 -1.16 -11.78 -7.92
CA ILE A 69 -0.90 -12.88 -8.85
C ILE A 69 0.13 -13.85 -8.25
N CYS A 70 0.16 -15.10 -8.72
CA CYS A 70 1.24 -16.02 -8.37
C CYS A 70 2.55 -15.66 -9.11
N LEU A 71 3.68 -16.04 -8.52
CA LEU A 71 4.97 -15.90 -9.18
C LEU A 71 4.99 -16.66 -10.52
N GLY A 72 5.31 -15.96 -11.60
CA GLY A 72 5.31 -16.50 -12.96
C GLY A 72 4.03 -16.24 -13.75
N ASP A 73 2.97 -15.79 -13.08
CA ASP A 73 1.73 -15.37 -13.75
C ASP A 73 1.89 -14.02 -14.44
N THR A 74 0.94 -13.75 -15.31
CA THR A 74 0.85 -12.49 -16.06
C THR A 74 -0.53 -11.87 -15.81
N VAL A 75 -0.56 -10.57 -15.54
CA VAL A 75 -1.80 -9.82 -15.39
C VAL A 75 -1.80 -8.60 -16.31
N GLN A 76 -2.97 -8.23 -16.80
CA GLN A 76 -3.17 -7.00 -17.57
C GLN A 76 -3.47 -5.85 -16.60
N LEU A 77 -2.75 -4.75 -16.77
CA LEU A 77 -3.07 -3.49 -16.11
C LEU A 77 -4.03 -2.70 -17.00
N ASP A 78 -5.04 -2.08 -16.39
CA ASP A 78 -6.06 -1.31 -17.11
C ASP A 78 -6.10 0.11 -16.57
N VAL A 79 -5.79 1.10 -17.44
CA VAL A 79 -5.93 2.51 -17.11
C VAL A 79 -7.27 3.02 -17.62
N PHE A 80 -8.05 3.59 -16.72
CA PHE A 80 -9.29 4.29 -17.04
C PHE A 80 -9.05 5.80 -17.16
N GLY A 81 -9.77 6.45 -18.05
CA GLY A 81 -9.56 7.88 -18.33
C GLY A 81 -8.44 8.13 -19.36
N GLY A 82 -8.14 9.42 -19.59
CA GLY A 82 -7.29 9.84 -20.69
C GLY A 82 -7.98 9.67 -22.07
N ASN A 83 -7.49 10.38 -23.07
CA ASN A 83 -8.04 10.33 -24.45
C ASN A 83 -6.94 10.12 -25.47
N GLY A 84 -5.88 9.40 -25.15
CA GLY A 84 -4.73 9.38 -26.04
C GLY A 84 -3.86 8.15 -25.94
N THR A 85 -2.76 8.24 -26.64
CA THR A 85 -1.77 7.18 -26.78
C THR A 85 -0.49 7.45 -25.96
N ASN A 86 -0.44 8.53 -25.20
CA ASN A 86 0.77 9.00 -24.53
C ASN A 86 0.80 8.57 -23.07
N TYR A 87 0.86 7.26 -22.86
CA TYR A 87 1.10 6.65 -21.55
C TYR A 87 2.58 6.33 -21.40
N VAL A 88 3.10 6.44 -20.20
CA VAL A 88 4.45 6.01 -19.82
C VAL A 88 4.38 5.27 -18.50
N TRP A 89 4.69 3.98 -18.52
CA TRP A 89 4.75 3.12 -17.34
C TRP A 89 6.17 3.00 -16.79
N ASN A 90 6.28 2.92 -15.49
CA ASN A 90 7.52 2.65 -14.75
C ASN A 90 7.22 1.73 -13.55
N PRO A 91 8.04 0.71 -13.26
CA PRO A 91 9.30 0.34 -13.93
C PRO A 91 9.07 -0.25 -15.33
N SER A 92 10.13 -0.23 -16.14
CA SER A 92 10.15 -0.78 -17.51
C SER A 92 10.51 -2.28 -17.56
N THR A 93 10.70 -2.91 -16.41
CA THR A 93 11.01 -4.34 -16.27
C THR A 93 9.74 -5.16 -16.08
N ASN A 94 9.70 -6.37 -16.64
CA ASN A 94 8.58 -7.30 -16.52
C ASN A 94 7.24 -6.69 -16.98
N ILE A 95 7.25 -5.91 -18.03
CA ILE A 95 6.12 -5.27 -18.67
C ILE A 95 6.21 -5.42 -20.19
N SER A 96 5.09 -5.69 -20.85
CA SER A 96 5.04 -5.92 -22.29
C SER A 96 5.45 -4.69 -23.11
N GLN A 97 4.93 -3.54 -22.75
CA GLN A 97 5.24 -2.24 -23.34
C GLN A 97 4.96 -1.13 -22.32
N THR A 98 5.84 -0.14 -22.28
CA THR A 98 5.69 0.99 -21.34
C THR A 98 4.87 2.14 -21.88
N ASN A 99 4.50 2.11 -23.15
CA ASN A 99 3.86 3.23 -23.85
C ASN A 99 2.43 2.93 -24.34
N ILE A 100 1.78 1.94 -23.77
CA ILE A 100 0.38 1.58 -24.07
C ILE A 100 -0.50 1.75 -22.85
N GLN A 101 -1.81 1.89 -23.08
CA GLN A 101 -2.78 2.08 -22.03
C GLN A 101 -2.87 0.86 -21.10
N ASN A 102 -2.94 -0.35 -21.66
CA ASN A 102 -3.22 -1.59 -20.94
C ASN A 102 -2.11 -2.62 -21.20
N PRO A 103 -0.93 -2.48 -20.56
CA PRO A 103 0.16 -3.44 -20.70
C PRO A 103 -0.11 -4.72 -19.93
N LEU A 104 0.53 -5.81 -20.37
CA LEU A 104 0.69 -7.02 -19.57
C LEU A 104 1.94 -6.90 -18.71
N VAL A 105 1.87 -7.34 -17.46
CA VAL A 105 3.00 -7.37 -16.53
C VAL A 105 3.16 -8.75 -15.90
N TRP A 106 4.42 -9.12 -15.56
CA TRP A 106 4.79 -10.40 -14.93
C TRP A 106 5.94 -10.19 -13.94
N PRO A 107 5.73 -9.41 -12.90
CA PRO A 107 6.78 -9.12 -11.92
C PRO A 107 7.22 -10.37 -11.17
N ASN A 108 8.52 -10.41 -10.77
CA ASN A 108 9.09 -11.52 -9.99
C ASN A 108 9.02 -11.25 -8.47
N SER A 109 8.58 -10.08 -8.07
CA SER A 109 8.34 -9.66 -6.69
C SER A 109 7.24 -8.61 -6.67
N THR A 110 6.60 -8.41 -5.55
CA THR A 110 5.60 -7.34 -5.38
C THR A 110 6.15 -6.03 -5.93
N THR A 111 5.44 -5.46 -6.91
CA THR A 111 5.92 -4.32 -7.70
C THR A 111 4.82 -3.28 -7.83
N GLN A 112 5.15 -2.04 -7.53
CA GLN A 112 4.29 -0.90 -7.83
C GLN A 112 4.62 -0.37 -9.23
N TYR A 113 3.59 -0.29 -10.07
CA TYR A 113 3.67 0.29 -11.41
C TYR A 113 3.04 1.68 -11.38
N TYR A 114 3.80 2.66 -11.82
CA TYR A 114 3.35 4.04 -12.00
C TYR A 114 3.03 4.29 -13.44
N VAL A 115 1.93 4.97 -13.71
CA VAL A 115 1.58 5.42 -15.04
C VAL A 115 1.47 6.93 -15.09
N GLN A 116 2.11 7.52 -16.07
CA GLN A 116 1.96 8.93 -16.44
C GLN A 116 1.25 9.00 -17.78
N TYR A 117 0.25 9.84 -17.87
CA TYR A 117 -0.47 10.16 -19.09
C TYR A 117 -0.25 11.62 -19.47
N SER A 118 -0.04 11.88 -20.75
CA SER A 118 0.05 13.23 -21.31
C SER A 118 -1.03 13.45 -22.35
N SER A 119 -1.88 14.46 -22.14
CA SER A 119 -2.87 14.85 -23.14
C SER A 119 -2.22 15.47 -24.39
N PRO A 120 -2.98 15.61 -25.51
CA PRO A 120 -2.48 16.32 -26.69
C PRO A 120 -2.04 17.78 -26.43
N ASN A 121 -2.55 18.38 -25.37
CA ASN A 121 -2.16 19.74 -24.92
C ASN A 121 -1.07 19.73 -23.85
N ASN A 122 -0.41 18.58 -23.64
CA ASN A 122 0.65 18.36 -22.62
C ASN A 122 0.19 18.57 -21.16
N CYS A 123 -1.09 18.39 -20.86
CA CYS A 123 -1.53 18.26 -19.49
C CYS A 123 -1.20 16.86 -18.97
N LEU A 124 -0.62 16.77 -17.77
CA LEU A 124 -0.16 15.53 -17.17
C LEU A 124 -1.14 15.05 -16.11
N ALA A 125 -1.32 13.73 -16.04
CA ALA A 125 -1.96 13.03 -14.94
C ALA A 125 -1.14 11.78 -14.61
N GLU A 126 -1.14 11.38 -13.34
CA GLU A 126 -0.35 10.25 -12.85
C GLU A 126 -1.20 9.42 -11.89
N ASP A 127 -0.96 8.11 -11.88
CA ASP A 127 -1.53 7.18 -10.92
C ASP A 127 -0.64 5.94 -10.79
N SER A 128 -0.97 5.02 -9.88
CA SER A 128 -0.19 3.80 -9.67
C SER A 128 -1.05 2.64 -9.21
N VAL A 129 -0.59 1.43 -9.50
CA VAL A 129 -1.20 0.17 -9.08
C VAL A 129 -0.11 -0.77 -8.55
N VAL A 130 -0.40 -1.51 -7.47
CA VAL A 130 0.49 -2.52 -6.93
C VAL A 130 0.06 -3.90 -7.41
N VAL A 131 1.02 -4.65 -7.94
CA VAL A 131 0.87 -6.08 -8.23
C VAL A 131 1.60 -6.86 -7.15
N PHE A 132 0.86 -7.45 -6.25
CA PHE A 132 1.38 -8.32 -5.21
C PHE A 132 1.72 -9.69 -5.81
N ILE A 133 2.86 -10.25 -5.40
CA ILE A 133 3.26 -11.59 -5.79
C ILE A 133 3.06 -12.54 -4.63
N ASN A 134 2.13 -13.48 -4.81
CA ASN A 134 2.11 -14.67 -3.97
C ASN A 134 3.19 -15.62 -4.46
N PRO A 135 4.04 -16.14 -3.59
CA PRO A 135 4.95 -17.21 -3.97
C PRO A 135 4.14 -18.41 -4.50
N VAL A 136 4.63 -19.03 -5.59
CA VAL A 136 4.00 -20.23 -6.15
C VAL A 136 3.99 -21.32 -5.06
N PRO A 137 2.86 -22.00 -4.81
CA PRO A 137 2.87 -23.21 -4.02
C PRO A 137 3.92 -24.18 -4.57
N GLY A 138 4.96 -24.50 -3.78
CA GLY A 138 6.11 -25.31 -4.22
C GLY A 138 7.41 -24.55 -4.53
N SER A 139 7.39 -23.22 -4.62
CA SER A 139 8.58 -22.38 -4.52
C SER A 139 8.60 -21.70 -3.13
N SER A 140 8.59 -22.52 -2.10
CA SER A 140 8.75 -22.06 -0.72
C SER A 140 9.89 -21.04 -0.63
N PRO A 141 9.69 -19.86 -0.03
CA PRO A 141 10.82 -19.14 0.46
C PRO A 141 11.64 -20.10 1.33
N ASP A 142 12.97 -20.08 1.18
CA ASP A 142 13.84 -20.91 2.01
C ASP A 142 13.63 -20.48 3.47
N PHE A 143 12.72 -21.14 4.16
CA PHE A 143 12.52 -20.89 5.58
C PHE A 143 13.61 -21.58 6.40
N ILE A 144 14.13 -20.84 7.35
CA ILE A 144 15.02 -21.39 8.35
C ILE A 144 14.18 -21.90 9.51
N LEU A 145 14.28 -23.18 9.74
CA LEU A 145 13.54 -23.90 10.79
C LEU A 145 14.30 -23.83 12.10
N ASN A 146 13.61 -23.48 13.18
CA ASN A 146 14.17 -23.43 14.52
C ASN A 146 13.43 -24.34 15.49
N ALA A 147 14.16 -24.93 16.42
CA ALA A 147 13.69 -25.85 17.44
C ALA A 147 12.85 -27.00 16.84
N SER A 148 11.58 -27.16 17.22
CA SER A 148 10.74 -28.27 16.77
C SER A 148 10.07 -28.05 15.41
N ALA A 149 10.34 -26.92 14.76
CA ALA A 149 9.77 -26.64 13.46
C ALA A 149 10.24 -27.66 12.41
N ALA A 150 9.32 -28.11 11.58
CA ALA A 150 9.57 -29.11 10.54
C ALA A 150 8.84 -28.78 9.24
N ASN A 151 9.50 -28.95 8.12
CA ASN A 151 8.88 -28.88 6.79
C ASN A 151 8.20 -30.23 6.50
N LEU A 152 6.91 -30.23 6.25
CA LEU A 152 6.10 -31.41 5.94
C LEU A 152 5.95 -31.63 4.42
N GLY A 153 6.47 -30.70 3.61
CA GLY A 153 6.30 -30.67 2.15
C GLY A 153 5.01 -29.95 1.72
N ASN A 154 4.89 -29.67 0.44
CA ASN A 154 3.73 -28.97 -0.16
C ASN A 154 3.42 -27.61 0.54
N ASP A 155 4.47 -26.87 0.91
CA ASP A 155 4.40 -25.58 1.61
C ASP A 155 3.75 -25.65 3.01
N GLU A 156 3.65 -26.83 3.59
CA GLU A 156 3.17 -27.06 4.94
C GLU A 156 4.34 -27.15 5.93
N TYR A 157 4.24 -26.40 7.01
CA TYR A 157 5.22 -26.34 8.08
C TYR A 157 4.55 -26.57 9.42
N ARG A 158 5.06 -27.52 10.17
CA ARG A 158 4.67 -27.70 11.56
C ARG A 158 5.61 -26.87 12.45
N LEU A 159 5.08 -25.95 13.23
CA LEU A 159 5.88 -25.17 14.19
C LEU A 159 6.21 -26.00 15.42
N THR A 160 5.19 -26.64 16.02
CA THR A 160 5.34 -27.46 17.23
C THR A 160 4.68 -28.83 17.04
N SER A 161 5.11 -29.80 17.84
CA SER A 161 4.38 -31.05 18.01
C SER A 161 3.35 -30.90 19.16
N ALA A 162 2.42 -31.84 19.29
CA ALA A 162 1.47 -31.86 20.40
C ALA A 162 2.12 -32.36 21.71
N LEU A 163 3.22 -31.74 22.11
CA LEU A 163 3.95 -32.06 23.34
C LEU A 163 4.04 -30.82 24.21
N THR A 164 4.01 -31.00 25.53
CA THR A 164 4.17 -29.90 26.48
C THR A 164 5.58 -29.29 26.39
N TRP A 165 5.68 -27.97 26.49
CA TRP A 165 6.92 -27.20 26.42
C TRP A 165 7.61 -27.24 25.06
N ASP A 166 6.89 -27.59 24.00
CA ASP A 166 7.42 -27.57 22.64
C ASP A 166 7.37 -26.16 22.05
N THR A 167 8.43 -25.78 21.35
CA THR A 167 8.53 -24.46 20.70
C THR A 167 9.12 -24.62 19.31
N GLY A 168 8.69 -23.80 18.37
CA GLY A 168 9.22 -23.81 17.03
C GLY A 168 8.96 -22.50 16.31
N ALA A 169 9.85 -22.13 15.43
CA ALA A 169 9.69 -20.95 14.57
C ALA A 169 10.24 -21.25 13.17
N ILE A 170 9.65 -20.56 12.21
CA ILE A 170 10.17 -20.51 10.85
C ILE A 170 10.48 -19.05 10.52
N TRP A 171 11.61 -18.78 9.92
CA TRP A 171 12.02 -17.44 9.50
C TRP A 171 12.33 -17.43 8.02
N ASN A 172 11.83 -16.43 7.32
CA ASN A 172 12.25 -16.22 5.94
C ASN A 172 13.76 -16.00 5.87
N SER A 173 14.46 -16.73 5.00
CA SER A 173 15.90 -16.58 4.79
C SER A 173 16.27 -15.24 4.16
N THR A 174 15.32 -14.61 3.46
CA THR A 174 15.47 -13.32 2.79
C THR A 174 14.88 -12.20 3.63
N LEU A 175 15.59 -11.08 3.73
CA LEU A 175 15.09 -9.90 4.44
C LEU A 175 13.97 -9.22 3.66
N VAL A 176 12.92 -8.82 4.37
CA VAL A 176 11.81 -8.04 3.82
C VAL A 176 12.19 -6.56 3.80
N ASN A 177 11.96 -5.89 2.69
CA ASN A 177 12.18 -4.45 2.56
C ASN A 177 10.91 -3.69 2.97
N LEU A 178 10.91 -3.12 4.17
CA LEU A 178 9.76 -2.37 4.71
C LEU A 178 9.47 -1.03 3.99
N ASN A 179 10.33 -0.59 3.08
CA ASN A 179 10.04 0.55 2.20
C ASN A 179 9.21 0.16 0.97
N GLN A 180 8.88 -1.12 0.83
CA GLN A 180 8.03 -1.65 -0.23
C GLN A 180 6.81 -2.32 0.40
N PRO A 181 5.65 -2.28 -0.26
CA PRO A 181 4.50 -3.06 0.18
C PRO A 181 4.81 -4.56 0.05
N PHE A 182 4.25 -5.36 0.95
CA PHE A 182 4.22 -6.80 0.80
C PHE A 182 2.87 -7.37 1.23
N HIS A 183 2.55 -8.51 0.66
CA HIS A 183 1.37 -9.30 0.95
C HIS A 183 1.81 -10.70 1.35
N PHE A 184 1.26 -11.21 2.44
CA PHE A 184 1.52 -12.56 2.93
C PHE A 184 0.19 -13.22 3.27
N ASP A 185 -0.16 -14.26 2.53
CA ASP A 185 -1.37 -15.06 2.71
C ASP A 185 -0.98 -16.43 3.26
N VAL A 186 -1.53 -16.81 4.41
CA VAL A 186 -1.17 -18.04 5.12
C VAL A 186 -2.37 -18.65 5.82
N ASP A 187 -2.47 -19.96 5.76
CA ASP A 187 -3.40 -20.71 6.57
C ASP A 187 -2.73 -21.18 7.86
N LEU A 188 -3.30 -20.81 9.01
CA LEU A 188 -2.84 -21.20 10.33
C LEU A 188 -3.74 -22.31 10.90
N TYR A 189 -3.10 -23.31 11.53
CA TYR A 189 -3.78 -24.42 12.20
C TYR A 189 -3.37 -24.46 13.66
N PHE A 190 -4.31 -24.31 14.57
CA PHE A 190 -4.08 -24.21 16.01
C PHE A 190 -4.29 -25.52 16.76
N GLY A 191 -4.69 -26.59 16.10
CA GLY A 191 -4.98 -27.88 16.73
C GLY A 191 -6.44 -28.06 17.07
N THR A 192 -6.69 -28.97 18.03
CA THR A 192 -8.05 -29.35 18.45
C THR A 192 -8.25 -29.35 19.97
N ASP A 193 -7.32 -28.83 20.73
CA ASP A 193 -7.31 -28.90 22.19
C ASP A 193 -7.51 -27.52 22.82
N ASP A 194 -8.76 -27.14 23.00
CA ASP A 194 -9.22 -25.89 23.61
C ASP A 194 -9.02 -25.83 25.15
N ILE A 195 -8.68 -26.96 25.79
CA ILE A 195 -8.60 -27.03 27.26
C ILE A 195 -7.17 -26.89 27.77
N ILE A 196 -6.22 -27.50 27.10
CA ILE A 196 -4.81 -27.56 27.50
C ILE A 196 -3.86 -27.16 26.36
N GLY A 197 -4.38 -26.76 25.21
CA GLY A 197 -3.62 -26.15 24.12
C GLY A 197 -3.06 -24.81 24.58
N ALA A 198 -1.83 -24.52 24.24
CA ALA A 198 -1.10 -23.29 24.63
C ALA A 198 0.18 -23.15 23.77
N ASP A 199 0.74 -21.97 23.67
CA ASP A 199 0.26 -20.64 24.03
C ASP A 199 -0.33 -19.91 22.83
N GLY A 200 -0.21 -20.46 21.58
CA GLY A 200 -0.68 -19.83 20.36
C GLY A 200 0.40 -19.74 19.26
N ILE A 201 0.12 -18.92 18.25
CA ILE A 201 1.02 -18.65 17.11
C ILE A 201 1.21 -17.15 16.97
N ALA A 202 2.42 -16.70 16.60
CA ALA A 202 2.68 -15.32 16.29
C ALA A 202 3.29 -15.16 14.89
N PHE A 203 2.82 -14.17 14.15
CA PHE A 203 3.43 -13.69 12.91
C PHE A 203 4.17 -12.39 13.18
N GLY A 204 5.40 -12.24 12.67
CA GLY A 204 6.10 -11.00 12.99
C GLY A 204 7.34 -10.67 12.18
N LEU A 205 7.80 -9.46 12.40
CA LEU A 205 8.99 -8.85 11.82
C LEU A 205 10.02 -8.59 12.91
N GLN A 206 11.28 -8.88 12.64
CA GLN A 206 12.38 -8.61 13.56
C GLN A 206 13.67 -8.28 12.80
N GLN A 207 14.63 -7.65 13.46
CA GLN A 207 15.89 -7.20 12.84
C GLN A 207 17.13 -7.98 13.31
N LEU A 208 16.94 -9.00 14.12
CA LEU A 208 18.06 -9.77 14.68
C LEU A 208 18.50 -10.88 13.71
N SER A 209 18.52 -12.11 14.16
CA SER A 209 18.87 -13.24 13.32
C SER A 209 17.66 -14.16 13.09
N ASN A 210 17.70 -14.89 12.01
CA ASN A 210 16.71 -15.91 11.67
C ASN A 210 16.76 -17.16 12.58
N GLN A 211 17.41 -17.08 13.72
CA GLN A 211 17.46 -18.12 14.75
C GLN A 211 16.85 -17.66 16.08
N GLN A 212 16.14 -16.54 16.06
CA GLN A 212 15.49 -16.04 17.26
C GLN A 212 14.26 -16.89 17.60
N LEU A 213 14.10 -17.19 18.87
CA LEU A 213 12.98 -17.93 19.40
C LEU A 213 12.79 -17.59 20.88
N GLY A 214 11.59 -17.17 21.24
CA GLY A 214 11.11 -17.11 22.62
C GLY A 214 10.43 -18.42 23.04
N SER A 215 9.85 -18.47 24.22
CA SER A 215 9.17 -19.66 24.73
C SER A 215 8.02 -19.33 25.69
N GLY A 216 7.13 -20.32 25.90
CA GLY A 216 6.03 -20.28 26.84
C GLY A 216 5.06 -19.13 26.58
N GLY A 217 4.50 -18.53 27.60
CA GLY A 217 3.55 -17.41 27.52
C GLY A 217 4.03 -16.16 26.75
N GLY A 218 5.21 -16.20 26.17
CA GLY A 218 5.70 -15.22 25.20
C GLY A 218 5.48 -15.65 23.74
N ILE A 219 4.70 -16.67 23.46
CA ILE A 219 4.25 -17.17 22.16
C ILE A 219 5.39 -17.21 21.12
N GLY A 220 6.56 -17.72 21.50
CA GLY A 220 7.73 -17.83 20.63
C GLY A 220 8.44 -16.51 20.27
N TYR A 221 7.91 -15.35 20.60
CA TYR A 221 8.52 -14.05 20.29
C TYR A 221 8.98 -13.24 21.51
N GLY A 222 8.59 -13.65 22.71
CA GLY A 222 8.92 -12.95 23.95
C GLY A 222 10.43 -12.67 24.07
N GLY A 223 10.79 -11.40 24.29
CA GLY A 223 12.17 -10.93 24.40
C GLY A 223 12.89 -10.63 23.08
N ILE A 224 12.30 -10.88 21.93
CA ILE A 224 12.89 -10.52 20.62
C ILE A 224 12.73 -9.01 20.39
N THR A 225 13.86 -8.27 20.40
CA THR A 225 13.86 -6.81 20.24
C THR A 225 15.02 -6.31 19.36
N PRO A 226 14.81 -5.39 18.39
CA PRO A 226 13.54 -4.78 18.01
C PRO A 226 12.66 -5.72 17.19
N SER A 227 11.36 -5.64 17.39
CA SER A 227 10.39 -6.51 16.69
C SER A 227 8.98 -5.92 16.66
N LEU A 228 8.15 -6.42 15.74
CA LEU A 228 6.71 -6.20 15.66
C LEU A 228 6.06 -7.56 15.46
N PHE A 229 5.08 -7.92 16.30
CA PHE A 229 4.37 -9.19 16.21
C PHE A 229 2.87 -9.00 16.28
N ILE A 230 2.18 -9.81 15.51
CA ILE A 230 0.74 -10.07 15.61
C ILE A 230 0.64 -11.45 16.25
N GLU A 231 0.06 -11.51 17.42
CA GLU A 231 -0.16 -12.76 18.15
C GLU A 231 -1.59 -13.26 17.98
N PHE A 232 -1.72 -14.55 17.91
CA PHE A 232 -2.95 -15.31 18.04
C PHE A 232 -2.77 -16.14 19.31
N ASP A 233 -3.28 -15.64 20.42
CA ASP A 233 -3.10 -16.22 21.74
C ASP A 233 -4.30 -17.11 22.08
N THR A 234 -4.02 -18.36 22.38
CA THR A 234 -5.02 -19.41 22.71
C THR A 234 -5.00 -19.75 24.19
N TRP A 235 -4.16 -19.08 25.00
CA TRP A 235 -4.02 -19.39 26.43
C TRP A 235 -4.05 -18.13 27.30
N GLN A 236 -4.92 -18.11 28.29
CA GLN A 236 -5.05 -16.99 29.22
C GLN A 236 -3.87 -16.88 30.23
N ASN A 237 -3.00 -15.98 30.05
CA ASN A 237 -2.01 -15.52 31.02
C ASN A 237 -2.50 -14.27 31.76
N SER A 238 -3.37 -14.42 32.76
CA SER A 238 -4.06 -13.32 33.43
C SER A 238 -3.11 -12.23 33.99
N SER A 239 -1.88 -12.57 34.33
CA SER A 239 -0.86 -11.61 34.76
C SER A 239 -0.32 -10.74 33.64
N MET A 240 -0.51 -11.14 32.40
CA MET A 240 -0.13 -10.39 31.18
C MET A 240 -1.26 -9.53 30.63
N GLY A 241 -2.48 -9.65 31.17
CA GLY A 241 -3.63 -8.87 30.76
C GLY A 241 -4.40 -9.48 29.60
N ASP A 242 -4.24 -10.80 29.40
CA ASP A 242 -4.93 -11.54 28.34
C ASP A 242 -6.43 -11.61 28.58
N LEU A 243 -7.18 -11.73 27.51
CA LEU A 243 -8.59 -12.04 27.55
C LEU A 243 -8.80 -13.50 27.99
N PHE A 244 -10.01 -13.82 28.43
CA PHE A 244 -10.38 -15.20 28.76
C PHE A 244 -10.50 -16.07 27.52
N ASN A 245 -10.95 -15.48 26.41
CA ASN A 245 -11.10 -16.16 25.12
C ASN A 245 -9.88 -15.93 24.25
N ASP A 246 -9.71 -16.79 23.25
CA ASP A 246 -8.71 -16.61 22.21
C ASP A 246 -8.78 -15.22 21.61
N HIS A 247 -7.64 -14.65 21.38
CA HIS A 247 -7.56 -13.26 20.99
C HIS A 247 -6.38 -12.99 20.06
N ILE A 248 -6.48 -11.86 19.39
CA ILE A 248 -5.41 -11.29 18.57
C ILE A 248 -4.98 -9.96 19.17
N ALA A 249 -3.70 -9.69 19.17
CA ALA A 249 -3.16 -8.38 19.52
C ALA A 249 -1.92 -8.03 18.70
N VAL A 250 -1.51 -6.77 18.73
CA VAL A 250 -0.27 -6.31 18.07
C VAL A 250 0.68 -5.78 19.11
N GLN A 251 1.83 -6.41 19.21
CA GLN A 251 2.87 -6.14 20.19
C GLN A 251 4.18 -5.75 19.52
N TYR A 252 5.02 -4.97 20.20
CA TYR A 252 6.35 -4.69 19.69
C TYR A 252 7.43 -4.83 20.76
N ASN A 253 8.69 -4.91 20.33
CA ASN A 253 9.86 -5.08 21.17
C ASN A 253 9.81 -6.30 22.10
N GLY A 254 9.23 -7.40 21.60
CA GLY A 254 9.23 -8.69 22.31
C GLY A 254 8.42 -8.70 23.61
N SER A 255 7.47 -7.79 23.76
CA SER A 255 6.56 -7.81 24.90
C SER A 255 5.32 -8.63 24.55
N ALA A 256 4.97 -9.61 25.38
CA ALA A 256 3.69 -10.30 25.34
C ALA A 256 2.74 -9.77 26.43
N ASN A 257 3.04 -8.64 27.05
CA ASN A 257 2.25 -8.08 28.14
C ASN A 257 1.33 -6.96 27.65
N HIS A 258 0.04 -7.21 27.59
CA HIS A 258 -0.98 -6.27 27.14
C HIS A 258 -1.14 -5.03 28.02
N ASN A 259 -0.64 -5.08 29.25
CA ASN A 259 -0.61 -3.90 30.13
C ASN A 259 0.63 -3.02 29.92
N SER A 260 1.53 -3.40 29.02
CA SER A 260 2.74 -2.65 28.74
C SER A 260 2.52 -1.54 27.71
N SER A 261 3.42 -0.54 27.69
CA SER A 261 3.45 0.49 26.66
C SER A 261 3.86 -0.03 25.27
N PHE A 262 4.24 -1.29 25.17
CA PHE A 262 4.59 -1.97 23.92
C PHE A 262 3.40 -2.69 23.26
N ASN A 263 2.22 -2.60 23.86
CA ASN A 263 0.97 -3.07 23.29
C ASN A 263 0.42 -2.02 22.33
N LEU A 264 0.55 -2.25 21.02
CA LEU A 264 0.10 -1.31 19.98
C LEU A 264 -1.39 -1.44 19.70
N VAL A 265 -1.89 -2.67 19.66
CA VAL A 265 -3.33 -2.95 19.53
C VAL A 265 -3.72 -3.84 20.71
N PRO A 266 -4.64 -3.37 21.57
CA PRO A 266 -5.13 -4.16 22.68
C PRO A 266 -5.76 -5.49 22.22
N PRO A 267 -5.79 -6.51 23.08
CA PRO A 267 -6.32 -7.81 22.71
C PRO A 267 -7.79 -7.72 22.28
N ILE A 268 -8.10 -8.33 21.16
CA ILE A 268 -9.43 -8.40 20.55
C ILE A 268 -9.84 -9.86 20.47
N SER A 269 -10.96 -10.22 21.09
CA SER A 269 -11.48 -11.60 21.04
C SER A 269 -11.83 -12.04 19.62
N LEU A 270 -11.45 -13.27 19.27
CA LEU A 270 -11.69 -13.89 17.97
C LEU A 270 -13.09 -14.54 17.92
N GLY A 271 -14.13 -13.74 17.99
CA GLY A 271 -15.53 -14.12 17.71
C GLY A 271 -16.11 -15.20 18.63
N SER A 272 -16.14 -16.46 18.19
CA SER A 272 -16.64 -17.61 18.98
C SER A 272 -15.77 -17.93 20.19
N GLY A 273 -14.59 -17.34 20.27
CA GLY A 273 -13.67 -17.52 21.38
C GLY A 273 -12.87 -18.81 21.34
N ASN A 274 -12.87 -19.53 20.25
CA ASN A 274 -12.06 -20.74 20.06
C ASN A 274 -11.59 -20.85 18.60
N ILE A 275 -10.27 -20.84 18.40
CA ILE A 275 -9.61 -21.09 17.11
C ILE A 275 -8.89 -22.45 17.09
N GLU A 276 -8.86 -23.17 18.20
CA GLU A 276 -8.35 -24.55 18.31
C GLU A 276 -9.45 -25.56 17.95
N ASP A 277 -10.19 -25.27 16.87
CA ASP A 277 -11.37 -26.00 16.40
C ASP A 277 -11.06 -27.09 15.37
N GLY A 278 -9.78 -27.33 15.10
CA GLY A 278 -9.33 -28.31 14.12
C GLY A 278 -9.53 -27.88 12.67
N GLN A 279 -9.72 -26.61 12.42
CA GLN A 279 -9.81 -26.04 11.08
C GLN A 279 -8.59 -25.20 10.74
N TRP A 280 -8.37 -24.98 9.45
CA TRP A 280 -7.41 -24.01 8.97
C TRP A 280 -8.04 -22.62 8.92
N HIS A 281 -7.33 -21.64 9.44
CA HIS A 281 -7.76 -20.24 9.49
C HIS A 281 -6.92 -19.42 8.53
N ASN A 282 -7.53 -18.89 7.49
CA ASN A 282 -6.84 -18.02 6.54
C ASN A 282 -6.53 -16.65 7.14
N CYS A 283 -5.28 -16.25 7.08
CA CYS A 283 -4.77 -14.98 7.60
C CYS A 283 -4.01 -14.23 6.50
N ILE A 284 -4.36 -12.98 6.30
CA ILE A 284 -3.73 -12.10 5.33
C ILE A 284 -3.01 -10.98 6.08
N PHE A 285 -1.71 -10.81 5.78
CA PHE A 285 -0.87 -9.77 6.34
C PHE A 285 -0.40 -8.83 5.22
N ASP A 286 -0.97 -7.65 5.19
CA ASP A 286 -0.64 -6.60 4.24
C ASP A 286 0.23 -5.54 4.89
N TRP A 287 1.34 -5.22 4.28
CA TRP A 287 2.18 -4.11 4.67
C TRP A 287 2.16 -3.03 3.59
N ASN A 288 1.83 -1.81 3.98
CA ASN A 288 1.89 -0.65 3.09
C ASN A 288 2.73 0.46 3.75
N PRO A 289 3.93 0.78 3.22
CA PRO A 289 4.81 1.77 3.83
C PRO A 289 4.28 3.21 3.80
N THR A 290 3.26 3.49 2.99
CA THR A 290 2.64 4.83 2.93
C THR A 290 1.59 5.05 4.03
N ASN A 291 1.05 3.98 4.59
CA ASN A 291 0.09 4.01 5.69
C ASN A 291 0.83 3.84 7.03
N GLN A 292 1.81 4.69 7.29
CA GLN A 292 2.49 4.67 8.60
C GLN A 292 1.44 4.80 9.70
N LEU A 293 1.43 3.81 10.64
CA LEU A 293 0.62 3.79 11.85
C LEU A 293 0.75 5.07 12.66
#